data_7ebc9d5177aba0c3b2cb3cfec8a7c9b6
#
_entry.id   7ebc9d5177aba0c3b2cb3cfec8a7c9b6
#
_cell.length_a   1.000
_cell.length_b   1.000
_cell.length_c   1.000
_cell.angle_alpha   90.00
_cell.angle_beta   90.00
_cell.angle_gamma   90.00
#
_symmetry.space_group_name_H-M   'P 1'
#
loop_
_entity.id
_entity.type
_entity.pdbx_description
1 polymer ?
#
loop_
_entity_poly.entity_id
_entity_poly.type
_entity_poly.pdbx_seq_one_letter_code
_entity_poly.pdbx_strand_id
1 'polypeptide(L)'
;MTNGAGGILVYIEVTDGKVNRASYEALRAGQLIGAETGQDVSAVLFGDGVEAAAAEVASRRLKTVHLVNEAALANYTADGTTRAFQQVIAQTDPALILLSHTYEARDFAPKLAASLGRALIGDCIGFHTEGSELVLTRQIFQGKMVADVVPTGERPWFVSFQIGTFRGDECEAGTATVALTNVSIGAAEIRQQPEARFKEARAAVDLTQAPLIVSVGRGI
;
A
#
# COMPACT_ATOMS: atom_id res chain seq x y z
N MET A 1 -17.31 15.67 -14.30
CA MET A 1 -17.22 14.19 -14.21
C MET A 1 -17.63 13.81 -12.80
N THR A 2 -18.59 12.94 -12.64
CA THR A 2 -19.15 12.54 -11.36
C THR A 2 -18.05 11.98 -10.48
N ASN A 3 -17.85 12.53 -9.28
CA ASN A 3 -17.09 11.92 -8.21
C ASN A 3 -17.62 10.48 -8.07
N GLY A 4 -16.83 9.50 -8.57
CA GLY A 4 -17.19 8.09 -8.44
C GLY A 4 -17.35 7.76 -6.97
N ALA A 5 -18.38 7.00 -6.66
CA ALA A 5 -18.80 6.66 -5.29
C ALA A 5 -17.76 5.85 -4.48
N GLY A 6 -16.63 5.49 -5.06
CA GLY A 6 -15.56 4.76 -4.40
C GLY A 6 -14.59 5.68 -3.67
N GLY A 7 -14.25 5.35 -2.43
CA GLY A 7 -13.24 6.04 -1.64
C GLY A 7 -11.81 5.64 -2.00
N ILE A 8 -10.88 6.02 -1.15
CA ILE A 8 -9.46 5.66 -1.22
C ILE A 8 -9.23 4.41 -0.38
N LEU A 9 -8.60 3.40 -0.95
CA LEU A 9 -8.19 2.19 -0.25
C LEU A 9 -6.66 2.14 -0.15
N VAL A 10 -6.13 2.12 1.07
CA VAL A 10 -4.69 2.08 1.32
C VAL A 10 -4.27 0.68 1.67
N TYR A 11 -3.30 0.12 0.97
CA TYR A 11 -2.70 -1.16 1.32
C TYR A 11 -1.72 -1.01 2.47
N ILE A 12 -1.92 -1.85 3.48
CA ILE A 12 -1.05 -1.95 4.65
C ILE A 12 -0.28 -3.26 4.56
N GLU A 13 1.00 -3.17 4.30
CA GLU A 13 1.92 -4.30 4.28
C GLU A 13 2.19 -4.76 5.71
N VAL A 14 2.02 -6.05 5.97
CA VAL A 14 2.26 -6.69 7.28
C VAL A 14 3.32 -7.77 7.12
N THR A 15 4.34 -7.73 7.96
CA THR A 15 5.44 -8.68 7.96
C THR A 15 5.65 -9.20 9.38
N ASP A 16 5.60 -10.53 9.57
CA ASP A 16 5.74 -11.18 10.87
C ASP A 16 4.78 -10.58 11.94
N GLY A 17 3.53 -10.31 11.54
CA GLY A 17 2.49 -9.72 12.38
C GLY A 17 2.65 -8.23 12.70
N LYS A 18 3.62 -7.54 12.10
CA LYS A 18 3.90 -6.12 12.32
C LYS A 18 3.63 -5.31 11.06
N VAL A 19 3.06 -4.13 11.23
CA VAL A 19 2.85 -3.18 10.15
C VAL A 19 4.21 -2.67 9.64
N ASN A 20 4.41 -2.73 8.33
CA ASN A 20 5.56 -2.10 7.69
C ASN A 20 5.44 -0.58 7.82
N ARG A 21 6.47 0.08 8.36
CA ARG A 21 6.47 1.53 8.62
C ARG A 21 6.17 2.36 7.37
N ALA A 22 6.63 1.92 6.20
CA ALA A 22 6.34 2.58 4.94
C ALA A 22 4.83 2.64 4.62
N SER A 23 4.02 1.69 5.11
CA SER A 23 2.57 1.71 4.92
C SER A 23 1.90 2.94 5.54
N TYR A 24 2.46 3.48 6.63
CA TYR A 24 1.97 4.72 7.22
C TYR A 24 2.23 5.94 6.34
N GLU A 25 3.24 5.92 5.49
CA GLU A 25 3.48 6.98 4.51
C GLU A 25 2.39 7.00 3.44
N ALA A 26 2.03 5.82 2.89
CA ALA A 26 0.90 5.70 1.97
C ALA A 26 -0.43 6.06 2.65
N LEU A 27 -0.59 5.72 3.92
CA LEU A 27 -1.77 6.10 4.71
C LEU A 27 -1.86 7.61 4.87
N ARG A 28 -0.74 8.27 5.19
CA ARG A 28 -0.67 9.73 5.27
C ARG A 28 -1.03 10.39 3.94
N ALA A 29 -0.48 9.88 2.83
CA ALA A 29 -0.87 10.34 1.49
C ALA A 29 -2.38 10.19 1.27
N GLY A 30 -2.95 9.06 1.65
CA GLY A 30 -4.40 8.82 1.57
C GLY A 30 -5.21 9.82 2.37
N GLN A 31 -4.80 10.15 3.59
CA GLN A 31 -5.46 11.16 4.42
C GLN A 31 -5.41 12.56 3.80
N LEU A 32 -4.27 12.94 3.21
CA LEU A 32 -4.10 14.22 2.52
C LEU A 32 -4.96 14.29 1.26
N ILE A 33 -4.90 13.28 0.39
CA ILE A 33 -5.72 13.20 -0.83
C ILE A 33 -7.21 13.21 -0.46
N GLY A 34 -7.61 12.42 0.55
CA GLY A 34 -8.99 12.36 1.00
C GLY A 34 -9.50 13.71 1.53
N ALA A 35 -8.65 14.47 2.22
CA ALA A 35 -9.00 15.81 2.70
C ALA A 35 -9.20 16.80 1.54
N GLU A 36 -8.37 16.73 0.49
CA GLU A 36 -8.48 17.62 -0.67
C GLU A 36 -9.65 17.24 -1.60
N THR A 37 -9.93 15.94 -1.73
CA THR A 37 -10.94 15.43 -2.68
C THR A 37 -12.30 15.16 -2.05
N GLY A 38 -12.41 15.24 -0.72
CA GLY A 38 -13.63 14.89 0.03
C GLY A 38 -13.94 13.39 0.03
N GLN A 39 -12.95 12.54 -0.25
CA GLN A 39 -13.13 11.09 -0.31
C GLN A 39 -12.83 10.43 1.04
N ASP A 40 -13.63 9.42 1.38
CA ASP A 40 -13.36 8.55 2.53
C ASP A 40 -12.09 7.73 2.30
N VAL A 41 -11.30 7.55 3.36
CA VAL A 41 -10.09 6.75 3.34
C VAL A 41 -10.32 5.49 4.17
N SER A 42 -10.08 4.34 3.57
CA SER A 42 -10.08 3.03 4.22
C SER A 42 -8.72 2.35 4.03
N ALA A 43 -8.44 1.37 4.86
CA ALA A 43 -7.23 0.56 4.72
C ALA A 43 -7.59 -0.91 4.49
N VAL A 44 -6.68 -1.66 3.89
CA VAL A 44 -6.76 -3.12 3.77
C VAL A 44 -5.44 -3.74 4.15
N LEU A 45 -5.49 -4.85 4.87
CA LEU A 45 -4.33 -5.69 5.19
C LEU A 45 -4.69 -7.16 5.04
N PHE A 46 -3.69 -7.94 4.69
CA PHE A 46 -3.79 -9.36 4.41
C PHE A 46 -2.84 -10.15 5.32
N GLY A 47 -3.26 -11.35 5.72
CA GLY A 47 -2.38 -12.27 6.43
C GLY A 47 -3.15 -13.39 7.12
N ASP A 48 -2.46 -14.08 8.00
CA ASP A 48 -3.01 -15.05 8.94
C ASP A 48 -2.59 -14.60 10.36
N GLY A 49 -3.57 -14.40 11.25
CA GLY A 49 -3.31 -13.91 12.61
C GLY A 49 -2.85 -12.46 12.68
N VAL A 50 -3.38 -11.58 11.82
CA VAL A 50 -2.95 -10.16 11.72
C VAL A 50 -3.92 -9.16 12.39
N GLU A 51 -4.76 -9.62 13.30
CA GLU A 51 -5.75 -8.81 14.03
C GLU A 51 -5.11 -7.68 14.84
N ALA A 52 -3.95 -7.94 15.45
CA ALA A 52 -3.22 -6.92 16.21
C ALA A 52 -2.75 -5.77 15.30
N ALA A 53 -2.27 -6.09 14.11
CA ALA A 53 -1.89 -5.08 13.11
C ALA A 53 -3.12 -4.28 12.64
N ALA A 54 -4.27 -4.94 12.43
CA ALA A 54 -5.51 -4.26 12.08
C ALA A 54 -5.97 -3.30 13.18
N ALA A 55 -5.88 -3.70 14.45
CA ALA A 55 -6.22 -2.86 15.59
C ALA A 55 -5.26 -1.64 15.72
N GLU A 56 -3.97 -1.83 15.44
CA GLU A 56 -2.98 -0.75 15.40
C GLU A 56 -3.35 0.27 14.33
N VAL A 57 -3.64 -0.17 13.11
CA VAL A 57 -4.03 0.70 11.99
C VAL A 57 -5.36 1.40 12.27
N ALA A 58 -6.30 0.75 12.95
CA ALA A 58 -7.60 1.32 13.31
C ALA A 58 -7.51 2.51 14.29
N SER A 59 -6.36 2.72 14.93
CA SER A 59 -6.08 3.92 15.73
C SER A 59 -5.83 5.19 14.89
N ARG A 60 -5.86 5.09 13.57
CA ARG A 60 -5.70 6.20 12.63
C ARG A 60 -7.05 6.67 12.11
N ARG A 61 -7.10 7.92 11.63
CA ARG A 61 -8.30 8.50 11.03
C ARG A 61 -8.60 7.86 9.67
N LEU A 62 -9.43 6.86 9.72
CA LEU A 62 -9.91 6.06 8.60
C LEU A 62 -11.41 5.80 8.77
N LYS A 63 -12.09 5.47 7.71
CA LYS A 63 -13.48 5.02 7.74
C LYS A 63 -13.55 3.56 8.19
N THR A 64 -12.79 2.69 7.55
CA THR A 64 -12.80 1.24 7.79
C THR A 64 -11.41 0.66 7.58
N VAL A 65 -11.04 -0.32 8.39
CA VAL A 65 -9.91 -1.20 8.18
C VAL A 65 -10.45 -2.56 7.75
N HIS A 66 -10.25 -2.92 6.49
CA HIS A 66 -10.62 -4.23 5.94
C HIS A 66 -9.56 -5.25 6.33
N LEU A 67 -9.92 -6.12 7.25
CA LEU A 67 -9.07 -7.23 7.68
C LEU A 67 -9.38 -8.46 6.85
N VAL A 68 -8.42 -8.94 6.09
CA VAL A 68 -8.47 -10.22 5.40
C VAL A 68 -7.57 -11.20 6.13
N ASN A 69 -8.19 -12.08 6.92
CA ASN A 69 -7.50 -13.09 7.71
C ASN A 69 -7.70 -14.46 7.05
N GLU A 70 -6.69 -14.93 6.31
CA GLU A 70 -6.78 -16.13 5.48
C GLU A 70 -5.46 -16.90 5.53
N ALA A 71 -5.52 -18.18 5.88
CA ALA A 71 -4.34 -19.03 6.04
C ALA A 71 -3.46 -19.10 4.77
N ALA A 72 -4.09 -19.02 3.59
CA ALA A 72 -3.36 -18.98 2.31
C ALA A 72 -2.48 -17.73 2.14
N LEU A 73 -2.65 -16.72 2.99
CA LEU A 73 -1.90 -15.46 3.02
C LEU A 73 -0.90 -15.37 4.18
N ALA A 74 -0.69 -16.47 4.93
CA ALA A 74 0.28 -16.53 6.02
C ALA A 74 1.71 -16.18 5.56
N ASN A 75 2.05 -16.54 4.33
CA ASN A 75 3.28 -16.12 3.67
C ASN A 75 2.91 -15.32 2.42
N TYR A 76 3.60 -14.21 2.22
CA TYR A 76 3.41 -13.40 1.02
C TYR A 76 3.68 -14.20 -0.25
N THR A 77 2.75 -14.10 -1.20
CA THR A 77 2.93 -14.49 -2.59
C THR A 77 2.21 -13.50 -3.49
N ALA A 78 2.81 -13.12 -4.62
CA ALA A 78 2.16 -12.20 -5.56
C ALA A 78 0.83 -12.77 -6.10
N ASP A 79 0.73 -14.09 -6.26
CA ASP A 79 -0.52 -14.76 -6.67
C ASP A 79 -1.61 -14.60 -5.60
N GLY A 80 -1.32 -14.96 -4.35
CA GLY A 80 -2.28 -14.88 -3.23
C GLY A 80 -2.75 -13.45 -2.98
N THR A 81 -1.81 -12.52 -2.86
CA THR A 81 -2.12 -11.09 -2.65
C THR A 81 -2.96 -10.52 -3.80
N THR A 82 -2.62 -10.85 -5.06
CA THR A 82 -3.42 -10.43 -6.22
C THR A 82 -4.85 -10.95 -6.13
N ARG A 83 -5.04 -12.23 -5.77
CA ARG A 83 -6.38 -12.85 -5.66
C ARG A 83 -7.20 -12.25 -4.52
N ALA A 84 -6.57 -12.02 -3.37
CA ALA A 84 -7.22 -11.34 -2.25
C ALA A 84 -7.68 -9.93 -2.64
N PHE A 85 -6.78 -9.16 -3.24
CA PHE A 85 -7.11 -7.79 -3.68
C PHE A 85 -8.25 -7.75 -4.70
N GLN A 86 -8.26 -8.65 -5.70
CA GLN A 86 -9.35 -8.70 -6.68
C GLN A 86 -10.71 -8.83 -6.00
N GLN A 87 -10.81 -9.70 -4.97
CA GLN A 87 -12.05 -9.92 -4.24
C GLN A 87 -12.41 -8.73 -3.33
N VAL A 88 -11.42 -8.12 -2.68
CA VAL A 88 -11.64 -6.90 -1.87
C VAL A 88 -12.10 -5.74 -2.76
N ILE A 89 -11.48 -5.53 -3.92
CA ILE A 89 -11.88 -4.49 -4.86
C ILE A 89 -13.32 -4.69 -5.33
N ALA A 90 -13.71 -5.93 -5.63
CA ALA A 90 -15.08 -6.25 -6.03
C ALA A 90 -16.12 -5.99 -4.93
N GLN A 91 -15.73 -6.09 -3.64
CA GLN A 91 -16.60 -5.86 -2.49
C GLN A 91 -16.66 -4.39 -2.06
N THR A 92 -15.57 -3.63 -2.25
CA THR A 92 -15.42 -2.28 -1.71
C THR A 92 -15.51 -1.18 -2.76
N ASP A 93 -15.38 -1.53 -4.04
CA ASP A 93 -15.43 -0.64 -5.21
C ASP A 93 -14.64 0.69 -5.00
N PRO A 94 -13.34 0.64 -4.68
CA PRO A 94 -12.56 1.85 -4.44
C PRO A 94 -12.33 2.64 -5.73
N ALA A 95 -12.21 3.95 -5.63
CA ALA A 95 -11.83 4.80 -6.76
C ALA A 95 -10.31 4.85 -6.95
N LEU A 96 -9.58 4.77 -5.85
CA LEU A 96 -8.12 4.91 -5.80
C LEU A 96 -7.53 3.90 -4.82
N ILE A 97 -6.47 3.22 -5.23
CA ILE A 97 -5.71 2.30 -4.38
C ILE A 97 -4.30 2.87 -4.22
N LEU A 98 -3.91 3.09 -2.96
CA LEU A 98 -2.61 3.62 -2.60
C LEU A 98 -1.72 2.55 -1.98
N LEU A 99 -0.45 2.57 -2.37
CA LEU A 99 0.58 1.65 -1.89
C LEU A 99 1.86 2.42 -1.58
N SER A 100 2.64 1.94 -0.64
CA SER A 100 4.06 2.33 -0.56
C SER A 100 4.85 1.58 -1.62
N HIS A 101 5.84 2.22 -2.23
CA HIS A 101 6.64 1.62 -3.32
C HIS A 101 7.69 0.64 -2.78
N THR A 102 7.23 -0.37 -2.00
CA THR A 102 8.06 -1.44 -1.43
C THR A 102 8.39 -2.50 -2.48
N TYR A 103 9.28 -3.42 -2.16
CA TYR A 103 9.54 -4.58 -3.01
C TYR A 103 8.30 -5.45 -3.21
N GLU A 104 7.50 -5.63 -2.16
CA GLU A 104 6.25 -6.38 -2.21
C GLU A 104 5.22 -5.71 -3.11
N ALA A 105 4.99 -4.40 -2.94
CA ALA A 105 4.08 -3.65 -3.80
C ALA A 105 4.51 -3.67 -5.27
N ARG A 106 5.82 -3.58 -5.54
CA ARG A 106 6.38 -3.66 -6.90
C ARG A 106 6.20 -5.02 -7.55
N ASP A 107 6.10 -6.09 -6.76
CA ASP A 107 5.91 -7.45 -7.24
C ASP A 107 4.44 -7.71 -7.62
N PHE A 108 3.47 -7.42 -6.75
CA PHE A 108 2.08 -7.76 -7.04
C PHE A 108 1.27 -6.66 -7.74
N ALA A 109 1.53 -5.36 -7.48
CA ALA A 109 0.66 -4.30 -7.96
C ALA A 109 0.60 -4.20 -9.50
N PRO A 110 1.70 -4.36 -10.26
CA PRO A 110 1.63 -4.40 -11.73
C PRO A 110 0.77 -5.56 -12.24
N LYS A 111 0.90 -6.73 -11.61
CA LYS A 111 0.12 -7.92 -11.95
C LYS A 111 -1.37 -7.70 -11.66
N LEU A 112 -1.70 -7.14 -10.50
CA LEU A 112 -3.06 -6.83 -10.11
C LEU A 112 -3.68 -5.80 -11.06
N ALA A 113 -3.02 -4.68 -11.30
CA ALA A 113 -3.51 -3.63 -12.20
C ALA A 113 -3.73 -4.16 -13.62
N ALA A 114 -2.78 -4.92 -14.17
CA ALA A 114 -2.89 -5.55 -15.48
C ALA A 114 -4.05 -6.55 -15.55
N SER A 115 -4.26 -7.36 -14.52
CA SER A 115 -5.35 -8.33 -14.47
C SER A 115 -6.75 -7.70 -14.48
N LEU A 116 -6.84 -6.46 -14.02
CA LEU A 116 -8.07 -5.67 -13.99
C LEU A 116 -8.17 -4.69 -15.19
N GLY A 117 -7.13 -4.58 -16.00
CA GLY A 117 -7.07 -3.59 -17.09
C GLY A 117 -7.06 -2.14 -16.58
N ARG A 118 -6.38 -1.87 -15.45
CA ARG A 118 -6.37 -0.57 -14.77
C ARG A 118 -5.01 0.10 -14.82
N ALA A 119 -5.01 1.43 -14.70
CA ALA A 119 -3.77 2.21 -14.66
C ALA A 119 -3.03 2.01 -13.33
N LEU A 120 -1.71 1.84 -13.41
CA LEU A 120 -0.79 1.91 -12.28
C LEU A 120 0.24 3.00 -12.52
N ILE A 121 0.28 3.99 -11.63
CA ILE A 121 1.30 5.05 -11.62
C ILE A 121 2.19 4.79 -10.42
N GLY A 122 3.39 4.30 -10.69
CA GLY A 122 4.33 3.89 -9.64
C GLY A 122 5.40 4.93 -9.35
N ASP A 123 5.98 4.83 -8.13
CA ASP A 123 7.14 5.60 -7.70
C ASP A 123 6.91 7.12 -7.73
N CYS A 124 5.73 7.54 -7.26
CA CYS A 124 5.38 8.95 -7.16
C CYS A 124 6.08 9.61 -5.97
N ILE A 125 6.51 10.84 -6.15
CA ILE A 125 7.18 11.66 -5.12
C ILE A 125 6.28 12.77 -4.58
N GLY A 126 5.03 12.83 -5.00
CA GLY A 126 4.07 13.83 -4.56
C GLY A 126 2.77 13.76 -5.35
N PHE A 127 1.85 14.60 -4.94
CA PHE A 127 0.60 14.86 -5.65
C PHE A 127 0.17 16.31 -5.43
N HIS A 128 -0.71 16.78 -6.27
CA HIS A 128 -1.51 17.99 -6.06
C HIS A 128 -2.86 17.83 -6.77
N THR A 129 -3.77 18.72 -6.50
CA THR A 129 -5.07 18.74 -7.18
C THR A 129 -5.17 19.93 -8.11
N GLU A 130 -5.63 19.71 -9.34
CA GLU A 130 -6.00 20.78 -10.28
C GLU A 130 -7.54 20.75 -10.48
N GLY A 131 -8.22 21.61 -9.76
CA GLY A 131 -9.69 21.56 -9.70
C GLY A 131 -10.18 20.27 -9.05
N SER A 132 -10.77 19.35 -9.82
CA SER A 132 -11.21 18.03 -9.35
C SER A 132 -10.29 16.90 -9.80
N GLU A 133 -9.20 17.20 -10.45
CA GLU A 133 -8.26 16.22 -11.03
C GLU A 133 -7.10 15.95 -10.07
N LEU A 134 -6.79 14.68 -9.83
CA LEU A 134 -5.61 14.26 -9.07
C LEU A 134 -4.41 14.22 -10.02
N VAL A 135 -3.41 15.01 -9.76
CA VAL A 135 -2.14 15.06 -10.49
C VAL A 135 -1.06 14.44 -9.62
N LEU A 136 -0.32 13.50 -10.17
CA LEU A 136 0.73 12.74 -9.50
C LEU A 136 2.09 13.16 -10.05
N THR A 137 2.99 13.55 -9.17
CA THR A 137 4.37 13.92 -9.53
C THR A 137 5.29 12.73 -9.37
N ARG A 138 6.05 12.39 -10.41
CA ARG A 138 7.04 11.31 -10.36
C ARG A 138 8.37 11.70 -10.99
N GLN A 139 9.43 11.07 -10.53
CA GLN A 139 10.75 11.22 -11.13
C GLN A 139 10.87 10.36 -12.39
N ILE A 140 11.54 10.92 -13.40
CA ILE A 140 11.90 10.22 -14.63
C ILE A 140 13.40 10.42 -14.92
N PHE A 141 13.97 9.57 -15.78
CA PHE A 141 15.39 9.60 -16.14
C PHE A 141 16.32 9.61 -14.91
N GLN A 142 16.08 8.70 -13.94
CA GLN A 142 16.89 8.57 -12.71
C GLN A 142 16.92 9.86 -11.88
N GLY A 143 15.82 10.57 -11.77
CA GLY A 143 15.68 11.80 -10.98
C GLY A 143 16.18 13.06 -11.66
N LYS A 144 16.59 12.98 -12.93
CA LYS A 144 17.03 14.18 -13.69
C LYS A 144 15.87 15.10 -14.08
N MET A 145 14.67 14.57 -14.17
CA MET A 145 13.45 15.29 -14.50
C MET A 145 12.32 14.83 -13.61
N VAL A 146 11.30 15.65 -13.47
CA VAL A 146 10.00 15.31 -12.88
C VAL A 146 8.93 15.44 -13.93
N ALA A 147 7.90 14.61 -13.83
CA ALA A 147 6.72 14.69 -14.67
C ALA A 147 5.46 14.65 -13.81
N ASP A 148 4.53 15.51 -14.13
CA ASP A 148 3.17 15.44 -13.61
C ASP A 148 2.34 14.54 -14.52
N VAL A 149 1.63 13.61 -13.91
CA VAL A 149 0.88 12.55 -14.59
C VAL A 149 -0.53 12.50 -14.03
N VAL A 150 -1.50 12.50 -14.91
CA VAL A 150 -2.91 12.33 -14.57
C VAL A 150 -3.33 10.89 -14.88
N PRO A 151 -3.90 10.16 -13.90
CA PRO A 151 -4.41 8.83 -14.16
C PRO A 151 -5.62 8.89 -15.12
N THR A 152 -5.62 8.03 -16.12
CA THR A 152 -6.68 7.93 -17.12
C THR A 152 -7.27 6.53 -17.17
N GLY A 153 -8.43 6.38 -17.81
CA GLY A 153 -9.12 5.10 -17.93
C GLY A 153 -10.04 4.81 -16.74
N GLU A 154 -10.48 3.56 -16.69
CA GLU A 154 -11.44 3.11 -15.66
C GLU A 154 -10.78 2.96 -14.28
N ARG A 155 -11.58 3.20 -13.23
CA ARG A 155 -11.20 2.99 -11.82
C ARG A 155 -11.34 1.53 -11.40
N PRO A 156 -10.65 1.12 -10.32
CA PRO A 156 -9.72 1.93 -9.50
C PRO A 156 -8.42 2.25 -10.22
N TRP A 157 -7.84 3.39 -9.90
CA TRP A 157 -6.46 3.69 -10.25
C TRP A 157 -5.52 3.23 -9.15
N PHE A 158 -4.37 2.71 -9.52
CA PHE A 158 -3.33 2.28 -8.59
C PHE A 158 -2.21 3.31 -8.57
N VAL A 159 -1.81 3.72 -7.37
CA VAL A 159 -0.72 4.68 -7.18
C VAL A 159 0.20 4.15 -6.09
N SER A 160 1.50 4.14 -6.35
CA SER A 160 2.47 3.88 -5.29
C SER A 160 3.38 5.09 -5.08
N PHE A 161 3.59 5.44 -3.81
CA PHE A 161 4.48 6.52 -3.41
C PHE A 161 5.85 6.00 -3.00
N GLN A 162 6.89 6.69 -3.43
CA GLN A 162 8.27 6.42 -3.04
C GLN A 162 8.41 6.51 -1.52
N ILE A 163 9.14 5.58 -0.92
CA ILE A 163 9.41 5.58 0.53
C ILE A 163 10.20 6.85 0.88
N GLY A 164 9.79 7.53 1.94
CA GLY A 164 10.36 8.81 2.38
C GLY A 164 9.66 10.04 1.78
N THR A 165 8.62 9.87 0.94
CA THR A 165 7.86 10.99 0.36
C THR A 165 6.95 11.66 1.40
N PHE A 166 6.30 10.85 2.23
CA PHE A 166 5.39 11.34 3.26
C PHE A 166 5.88 10.93 4.65
N ARG A 167 5.47 11.69 5.64
CA ARG A 167 5.82 11.39 7.03
C ARG A 167 4.75 10.50 7.67
N GLY A 168 5.06 9.23 7.84
CA GLY A 168 4.14 8.25 8.43
C GLY A 168 3.82 8.55 9.91
N ASP A 169 4.72 9.24 10.63
CA ASP A 169 4.49 9.71 12.00
C ASP A 169 3.48 10.87 12.10
N GLU A 170 3.15 11.52 10.98
CA GLU A 170 2.13 12.55 10.88
C GLU A 170 0.74 11.99 10.52
N CYS A 171 0.57 10.68 10.47
CA CYS A 171 -0.76 10.08 10.30
C CYS A 171 -1.71 10.56 11.39
N GLU A 172 -2.84 11.13 10.96
CA GLU A 172 -3.86 11.62 11.90
C GLU A 172 -4.43 10.47 12.70
N ALA A 173 -4.52 10.67 14.02
CA ALA A 173 -5.15 9.74 14.93
C ALA A 173 -6.67 9.74 14.75
N GLY A 174 -7.29 8.61 15.07
CA GLY A 174 -8.73 8.45 14.98
C GLY A 174 -9.17 7.11 15.54
N THR A 175 -10.38 6.72 15.17
CA THR A 175 -10.94 5.41 15.54
C THR A 175 -11.70 4.88 14.33
N ALA A 176 -11.16 3.86 13.70
CA ALA A 176 -11.80 3.20 12.58
C ALA A 176 -12.46 1.88 13.00
N THR A 177 -13.49 1.48 12.27
CA THR A 177 -14.06 0.15 12.43
C THR A 177 -13.18 -0.88 11.73
N VAL A 178 -12.82 -1.97 12.41
CA VAL A 178 -12.21 -3.13 11.78
C VAL A 178 -13.34 -4.03 11.28
N ALA A 179 -13.35 -4.28 9.98
CA ALA A 179 -14.32 -5.14 9.31
C ALA A 179 -13.61 -6.37 8.72
N LEU A 180 -14.04 -7.55 9.15
CA LEU A 180 -13.56 -8.78 8.53
C LEU A 180 -14.10 -8.86 7.09
N THR A 181 -13.18 -8.95 6.13
CA THR A 181 -13.50 -9.07 4.72
C THR A 181 -13.12 -10.47 4.24
N ASN A 182 -14.13 -11.27 3.94
CA ASN A 182 -13.92 -12.64 3.55
C ASN A 182 -13.44 -12.74 2.10
N VAL A 183 -12.40 -13.52 1.88
CA VAL A 183 -11.91 -13.92 0.56
C VAL A 183 -11.79 -15.43 0.52
N SER A 184 -11.76 -15.99 -0.67
CA SER A 184 -11.53 -17.44 -0.86
C SER A 184 -10.40 -17.61 -1.87
N ILE A 185 -9.34 -18.29 -1.46
CA ILE A 185 -8.16 -18.52 -2.30
C ILE A 185 -7.91 -20.03 -2.39
N GLY A 186 -8.10 -20.58 -3.57
CA GLY A 186 -7.83 -21.98 -3.83
C GLY A 186 -6.31 -22.25 -3.89
N ALA A 187 -5.87 -23.39 -3.36
CA ALA A 187 -4.46 -23.77 -3.40
C ALA A 187 -3.87 -23.78 -4.82
N ALA A 188 -4.68 -24.12 -5.84
CA ALA A 188 -4.26 -24.10 -7.25
C ALA A 188 -4.07 -22.70 -7.83
N GLU A 189 -4.53 -21.64 -7.15
CA GLU A 189 -4.39 -20.26 -7.58
C GLU A 189 -3.06 -19.64 -7.17
N ILE A 190 -2.36 -20.26 -6.21
CA ILE A 190 -1.03 -19.88 -5.75
C ILE A 190 0.00 -20.82 -6.37
N ARG A 191 0.73 -20.34 -7.34
CA ARG A 191 1.76 -21.12 -8.06
C ARG A 191 3.15 -20.97 -7.44
N GLN A 192 3.30 -19.98 -6.55
CA GLN A 192 4.55 -19.68 -5.85
C GLN A 192 4.58 -20.44 -4.52
N GLN A 193 5.71 -21.02 -4.20
CA GLN A 193 5.97 -21.64 -2.89
C GLN A 193 7.13 -20.90 -2.23
N PRO A 194 6.85 -19.97 -1.31
CA PRO A 194 7.91 -19.23 -0.63
C PRO A 194 8.70 -20.19 0.29
N GLU A 195 10.02 -20.13 0.20
CA GLU A 195 10.90 -20.80 1.14
C GLU A 195 11.02 -20.00 2.43
N ALA A 196 11.55 -20.65 3.48
CA ALA A 196 11.84 -19.97 4.73
C ALA A 196 12.82 -18.82 4.50
N ARG A 197 12.54 -17.65 5.10
CA ARG A 197 13.40 -16.48 4.97
C ARG A 197 14.82 -16.80 5.42
N PHE A 198 15.78 -16.57 4.55
CA PHE A 198 17.18 -16.67 4.89
C PHE A 198 17.57 -15.46 5.76
N LYS A 199 18.05 -15.74 6.98
CA LYS A 199 18.70 -14.73 7.81
C LYS A 199 20.20 -14.90 7.67
N GLU A 200 20.86 -13.96 7.02
CA GLU A 200 22.32 -13.86 7.07
C GLU A 200 22.77 -13.74 8.53
N ALA A 201 23.93 -14.33 8.84
CA ALA A 201 24.39 -14.62 10.20
C ALA A 201 24.08 -13.54 11.26
N ARG A 202 23.85 -13.98 12.48
CA ARG A 202 23.43 -13.24 13.70
C ARG A 202 24.22 -11.96 14.07
N ALA A 203 25.21 -11.55 13.30
CA ALA A 203 26.08 -10.41 13.55
C ALA A 203 25.70 -9.14 12.77
N ALA A 204 24.72 -9.18 11.86
CA ALA A 204 24.31 -7.99 11.14
C ALA A 204 23.37 -7.15 12.03
N VAL A 205 23.80 -5.94 12.36
CA VAL A 205 22.94 -4.93 12.97
C VAL A 205 21.81 -4.62 12.01
N ASP A 206 20.57 -4.74 12.48
CA ASP A 206 19.41 -4.33 11.70
C ASP A 206 19.39 -2.80 11.56
N LEU A 207 19.84 -2.32 10.43
CA LEU A 207 19.91 -0.88 10.16
C LEU A 207 18.53 -0.23 10.14
N THR A 208 17.46 -1.00 9.89
CA THR A 208 16.10 -0.44 9.85
C THR A 208 15.57 -0.06 11.23
N GLN A 209 16.18 -0.61 12.30
CA GLN A 209 15.84 -0.33 13.70
C GLN A 209 16.80 0.67 14.36
N ALA A 210 17.84 1.10 13.65
CA ALA A 210 18.83 2.01 14.21
C ALA A 210 18.24 3.42 14.35
N PRO A 211 18.31 4.04 15.57
CA PRO A 211 17.82 5.41 15.77
C PRO A 211 18.68 6.45 15.06
N LEU A 212 19.94 6.12 14.79
CA LEU A 212 20.90 6.95 14.09
C LEU A 212 21.85 6.07 13.27
N ILE A 213 22.04 6.42 12.01
CA ILE A 213 22.99 5.75 11.11
C ILE A 213 24.05 6.75 10.69
N VAL A 214 25.30 6.42 10.95
CA VAL A 214 26.46 7.18 10.43
C VAL A 214 27.08 6.36 9.30
N SER A 215 27.11 6.93 8.10
CA SER A 215 27.70 6.28 6.94
C SER A 215 28.95 7.04 6.48
N VAL A 216 29.97 6.29 6.08
CA VAL A 216 31.25 6.82 5.60
C VAL A 216 31.52 6.23 4.23
N GLY A 217 31.85 7.08 3.27
CA GLY A 217 32.24 6.66 1.92
C GLY A 217 33.65 6.03 1.90
N ARG A 218 33.95 5.23 0.86
CA ARG A 218 35.24 4.57 0.69
C ARG A 218 36.42 5.52 0.42
N GLY A 219 36.16 6.82 0.26
CA GLY A 219 37.18 7.84 -0.04
C GLY A 219 37.75 8.55 1.19
N ILE A 220 37.43 8.04 2.39
CA ILE A 220 37.95 8.56 3.68
C ILE A 220 38.84 7.49 4.29
#